data_9b724b4b5ead0f4003e457fadc8b2c08
#
_entry.id   9b724b4b5ead0f4003e457fadc8b2c08
#
_cell.length_a   1.000
_cell.length_b   1.000
_cell.length_c   1.000
_cell.angle_alpha   90.00
_cell.angle_beta   90.00
_cell.angle_gamma   90.00
#
_symmetry.space_group_name_H-M   'P 1'
#
loop_
_entity.id
_entity.type
_entity.pdbx_description
1 polymer ?
#
loop_
_entity_poly.entity_id
_entity_poly.type
_entity_poly.pdbx_seq_one_letter_code
_entity_poly.pdbx_strand_id
1 'polypeptide(L)'
;MKVLVVNPPAYFGNHLRHFIQGGSRWSFSIFVPPRIKEHYLPYPFNLGYTLSLLKTTTDAEAKGIDACALDMDDKEFVKEIKSHNPDMIVLDVPTITFPLVMPLLKEIKQDVGCEIVLVGGHVTALSSDIM
;
A
#
# COMPACT_ATOMS: atom_id res chain seq x y z
N MET A 1 14.32 -7.67 12.72
CA MET A 1 12.93 -7.76 12.20
C MET A 1 12.87 -6.95 10.91
N LYS A 2 12.41 -7.56 9.81
CA LYS A 2 12.22 -6.90 8.52
C LYS A 2 10.80 -6.38 8.39
N VAL A 3 10.65 -5.08 8.20
CA VAL A 3 9.34 -4.42 8.08
C VAL A 3 9.21 -3.76 6.73
N LEU A 4 8.14 -4.10 5.99
CA LEU A 4 7.77 -3.38 4.78
C LEU A 4 6.62 -2.42 5.09
N VAL A 5 6.80 -1.14 4.75
CA VAL A 5 5.72 -0.16 4.76
C VAL A 5 5.30 0.06 3.31
N VAL A 6 4.06 -0.28 2.97
CA VAL A 6 3.67 -0.40 1.58
C VAL A 6 2.38 0.34 1.23
N ASN A 7 2.34 0.92 0.05
CA ASN A 7 1.11 1.29 -0.65
C ASN A 7 0.87 0.26 -1.74
N PRO A 8 -0.25 -0.47 -1.70
CA PRO A 8 -0.57 -1.47 -2.71
C PRO A 8 -0.95 -0.83 -4.05
N PRO A 9 -0.97 -1.60 -5.14
CA PRO A 9 -1.57 -1.16 -6.39
C PRO A 9 -3.02 -0.77 -6.18
N ALA A 10 -3.47 0.26 -6.87
CA ALA A 10 -4.84 0.74 -6.80
C ALA A 10 -5.35 0.96 -8.23
N TYR A 11 -5.86 -0.10 -8.84
CA TYR A 11 -6.45 -0.04 -10.18
C TYR A 11 -7.97 0.06 -10.11
N PHE A 12 -8.53 0.83 -11.01
CA PHE A 12 -9.99 0.89 -11.18
C PHE A 12 -10.36 0.67 -12.64
N GLY A 13 -10.96 -0.48 -12.92
CA GLY A 13 -11.39 -0.87 -14.26
C GLY A 13 -10.23 -1.18 -15.22
N ASN A 14 -10.56 -1.63 -16.42
CA ASN A 14 -9.58 -2.09 -17.44
C ASN A 14 -8.74 -0.98 -18.07
N HIS A 15 -8.91 0.29 -17.69
CA HIS A 15 -8.34 1.44 -18.38
C HIS A 15 -7.63 2.47 -17.49
N LEU A 16 -7.66 2.31 -16.18
CA LEU A 16 -7.10 3.28 -15.25
C LEU A 16 -6.07 2.58 -14.36
N ARG A 17 -4.81 2.82 -14.65
CA ARG A 17 -3.72 2.15 -13.95
C ARG A 17 -3.50 2.62 -12.52
N HIS A 18 -3.91 3.83 -12.14
CA HIS A 18 -3.67 4.33 -10.79
C HIS A 18 -4.78 5.21 -10.26
N PHE A 19 -5.17 4.94 -9.03
CA PHE A 19 -5.86 5.89 -8.18
C PHE A 19 -4.85 6.83 -7.55
N ILE A 20 -5.07 8.12 -7.65
CA ILE A 20 -4.30 9.12 -6.92
C ILE A 20 -4.40 8.89 -5.40
N GLN A 21 -5.45 8.23 -4.94
CA GLN A 21 -5.68 7.90 -3.52
C GLN A 21 -5.17 6.51 -3.10
N GLY A 22 -4.29 5.90 -3.86
CA GLY A 22 -3.58 4.69 -3.38
C GLY A 22 -2.72 5.06 -2.17
N GLY A 23 -3.10 4.57 -0.99
CA GLY A 23 -2.52 5.01 0.27
C GLY A 23 -2.98 6.42 0.68
N SER A 24 -2.45 6.95 1.77
CA SER A 24 -2.76 8.30 2.27
C SER A 24 -2.06 9.37 1.44
N ARG A 25 -2.47 9.51 0.21
CA ARG A 25 -2.05 10.62 -0.64
C ARG A 25 -3.04 11.76 -0.48
N TRP A 26 -2.52 12.95 -0.26
CA TRP A 26 -3.35 14.13 -0.21
C TRP A 26 -3.73 14.59 -1.61
N SER A 27 -4.86 14.06 -2.11
CA SER A 27 -5.49 14.57 -3.33
C SER A 27 -6.98 14.27 -3.30
N PHE A 28 -7.79 15.24 -3.64
CA PHE A 28 -9.23 15.06 -3.85
C PHE A 28 -9.54 14.54 -5.25
N SER A 29 -8.55 14.40 -6.10
CA SER A 29 -8.68 13.94 -7.47
C SER A 29 -8.69 12.42 -7.51
N ILE A 30 -9.82 11.83 -7.87
CA ILE A 30 -10.03 10.38 -7.86
C ILE A 30 -9.43 9.70 -9.09
N PHE A 31 -9.23 10.43 -10.19
CA PHE A 31 -8.78 9.85 -11.44
C PHE A 31 -7.67 10.68 -12.10
N VAL A 32 -6.60 9.99 -12.52
CA VAL A 32 -5.67 10.53 -13.50
C VAL A 32 -6.17 10.12 -14.88
N PRO A 33 -6.55 11.05 -15.74
CA PRO A 33 -6.95 10.71 -17.09
C PRO A 33 -5.80 9.97 -17.81
N PRO A 34 -6.08 8.90 -18.55
CA PRO A 34 -5.04 8.08 -19.20
C PRO A 34 -4.23 8.83 -20.28
N ARG A 35 -4.60 10.07 -20.58
CA ARG A 35 -3.94 10.93 -21.58
C ARG A 35 -2.93 11.92 -21.02
N ILE A 36 -2.82 12.04 -19.70
CA ILE A 36 -1.81 12.91 -19.09
C ILE A 36 -0.51 12.10 -19.01
N LYS A 37 0.42 12.40 -19.90
CA LYS A 37 1.75 11.78 -19.96
C LYS A 37 2.62 12.11 -18.73
N GLU A 38 2.29 13.15 -18.00
CA GLU A 38 2.95 13.57 -16.77
C GLU A 38 2.04 13.24 -15.59
N HIS A 39 2.32 12.12 -14.94
CA HIS A 39 1.57 11.68 -13.77
C HIS A 39 2.02 12.48 -12.56
N TYR A 40 1.21 13.44 -12.13
CA TYR A 40 1.36 14.01 -10.80
C TYR A 40 0.84 13.00 -9.77
N LEU A 41 1.76 12.34 -9.09
CA LEU A 41 1.45 11.43 -8.00
C LEU A 41 1.86 12.10 -6.68
N PRO A 42 0.90 12.52 -5.83
CA PRO A 42 1.22 13.11 -4.55
C PRO A 42 2.04 12.18 -3.68
N TYR A 43 2.92 12.74 -2.85
CA TYR A 43 3.72 11.96 -1.93
C TYR A 43 2.84 11.22 -0.89
N PRO A 44 3.08 9.93 -0.62
CA PRO A 44 2.33 9.17 0.37
C PRO A 44 2.85 9.47 1.79
N PHE A 45 2.33 10.49 2.43
CA PHE A 45 2.85 10.99 3.71
C PHE A 45 2.87 9.94 4.81
N ASN A 46 1.81 9.14 4.97
CA ASN A 46 1.77 8.12 6.02
C ASN A 46 2.81 7.03 5.81
N LEU A 47 3.06 6.62 4.56
CA LEU A 47 4.16 5.71 4.25
C LEU A 47 5.50 6.31 4.64
N GLY A 48 5.74 7.56 4.25
CA GLY A 48 6.99 8.25 4.56
C GLY A 48 7.22 8.46 6.05
N TYR A 49 6.19 8.90 6.78
CA TYR A 49 6.28 9.10 8.24
C TYR A 49 6.48 7.79 8.99
N THR A 50 5.71 6.75 8.65
CA THR A 50 5.86 5.43 9.28
C THR A 50 7.25 4.86 9.04
N LEU A 51 7.75 4.96 7.82
CA LEU A 51 9.10 4.50 7.48
C LEU A 51 10.17 5.28 8.23
N SER A 52 10.06 6.59 8.30
CA SER A 52 10.99 7.45 9.04
C SER A 52 10.98 7.11 10.53
N LEU A 53 9.80 6.96 11.12
CA LEU A 53 9.67 6.63 12.54
C LEU A 53 10.29 5.27 12.86
N LEU A 54 9.99 4.24 12.09
CA LEU A 54 10.59 2.91 12.27
C LEU A 54 12.11 2.95 12.21
N LYS A 55 12.69 3.67 11.24
CA LYS A 55 14.14 3.79 11.07
C LYS A 55 14.83 4.60 12.17
N THR A 56 14.14 5.53 12.81
CA THR A 56 14.74 6.41 13.82
C THR A 56 14.51 5.94 15.26
N THR A 57 13.49 5.12 15.50
CA THR A 57 13.08 4.73 16.86
C THR A 57 13.19 3.23 17.14
N THR A 58 13.55 2.42 16.13
CA THR A 58 13.67 0.97 16.28
C THR A 58 14.88 0.44 15.54
N ASP A 59 15.30 -0.80 15.88
CA ASP A 59 16.34 -1.55 15.16
C ASP A 59 15.77 -2.38 14.00
N ALA A 60 14.56 -2.08 13.54
CA ALA A 60 13.95 -2.78 12.42
C ALA A 60 14.61 -2.40 11.09
N GLU A 61 14.87 -3.40 10.26
CA GLU A 61 15.22 -3.20 8.87
C GLU A 61 13.96 -2.80 8.09
N ALA A 62 13.71 -1.49 7.97
CA ALA A 62 12.48 -0.97 7.38
C ALA A 62 12.71 -0.49 5.95
N LYS A 63 11.84 -0.92 5.01
CA LYS A 63 11.81 -0.50 3.60
C LYS A 63 10.40 -0.04 3.21
N GLY A 64 10.33 1.02 2.39
CA GLY A 64 9.07 1.51 1.80
C GLY A 64 8.90 1.02 0.37
N ILE A 65 7.67 0.62 0.00
CA ILE A 65 7.28 0.26 -1.37
C ILE A 65 6.00 1.01 -1.71
N ASP A 66 6.06 1.83 -2.73
CA ASP A 66 4.91 2.52 -3.29
C ASP A 66 4.60 1.93 -4.68
N ALA A 67 3.72 0.93 -4.72
CA ALA A 67 3.41 0.21 -5.95
C ALA A 67 2.77 1.12 -7.02
N CYS A 68 2.04 2.15 -6.60
CA CYS A 68 1.47 3.12 -7.52
C CYS A 68 2.56 3.97 -8.21
N ALA A 69 3.57 4.42 -7.45
CA ALA A 69 4.68 5.19 -7.99
C ALA A 69 5.61 4.34 -8.88
N LEU A 70 5.70 3.06 -8.60
CA LEU A 70 6.52 2.10 -9.34
C LEU A 70 5.75 1.46 -10.53
N ASP A 71 4.50 1.85 -10.75
CA ASP A 71 3.62 1.31 -11.81
C ASP A 71 3.48 -0.22 -11.76
N MET A 72 3.49 -0.79 -10.55
CA MET A 72 3.39 -2.23 -10.34
C MET A 72 1.94 -2.71 -10.51
N ASP A 73 1.76 -3.83 -11.19
CA ASP A 73 0.51 -4.58 -11.12
C ASP A 73 0.45 -5.47 -9.86
N ASP A 74 -0.69 -6.14 -9.65
CA ASP A 74 -0.92 -6.98 -8.48
C ASP A 74 0.12 -8.11 -8.37
N LYS A 75 0.49 -8.73 -9.49
CA LYS A 75 1.44 -9.84 -9.53
C LYS A 75 2.87 -9.36 -9.24
N GLU A 76 3.24 -8.21 -9.79
CA GLU A 76 4.54 -7.58 -9.56
C GLU A 76 4.66 -7.17 -8.09
N PHE A 77 3.59 -6.60 -7.51
CA PHE A 77 3.56 -6.22 -6.11
C PHE A 77 3.74 -7.43 -5.18
N VAL A 78 2.94 -8.50 -5.39
CA VAL A 78 3.06 -9.73 -4.58
C VAL A 78 4.46 -10.35 -4.72
N LYS A 79 5.01 -10.38 -5.93
CA LYS A 79 6.37 -10.86 -6.19
C LYS A 79 7.44 -10.03 -5.46
N GLU A 80 7.30 -8.71 -5.47
CA GLU A 80 8.22 -7.81 -4.77
C GLU A 80 8.16 -8.05 -3.26
N ILE A 81 6.96 -8.16 -2.66
CA ILE A 81 6.80 -8.51 -1.25
C ILE A 81 7.50 -9.83 -0.92
N LYS A 82 7.24 -10.88 -1.71
CA LYS A 82 7.86 -12.20 -1.52
C LYS A 82 9.38 -12.15 -1.58
N SER A 83 9.94 -11.33 -2.47
CA SER A 83 11.40 -11.21 -2.63
C SER A 83 12.10 -10.67 -1.39
N HIS A 84 11.41 -9.85 -0.60
CA HIS A 84 11.93 -9.29 0.65
C HIS A 84 11.81 -10.22 1.83
N ASN A 85 10.90 -11.20 1.78
CA ASN A 85 10.62 -12.11 2.89
C ASN A 85 10.47 -11.35 4.23
N PRO A 86 9.48 -10.45 4.34
CA PRO A 86 9.30 -9.62 5.53
C PRO A 86 8.75 -10.41 6.71
N ASP A 87 9.07 -9.97 7.92
CA ASP A 87 8.41 -10.43 9.15
C ASP A 87 7.06 -9.74 9.33
N MET A 88 6.96 -8.49 8.87
CA MET A 88 5.76 -7.65 9.01
C MET A 88 5.57 -6.74 7.81
N ILE A 89 4.30 -6.53 7.44
CA ILE A 89 3.88 -5.53 6.44
C ILE A 89 2.93 -4.54 7.10
N VAL A 90 3.17 -3.25 6.88
CA VAL A 90 2.29 -2.16 7.31
C VAL A 90 1.69 -1.50 6.07
N LEU A 91 0.36 -1.46 5.97
CA LEU A 91 -0.35 -0.88 4.84
C LEU A 91 -1.33 0.21 5.30
N ASP A 92 -1.34 1.31 4.57
CA ASP A 92 -2.42 2.30 4.67
C ASP A 92 -3.48 1.99 3.61
N VAL A 93 -4.69 1.64 4.07
CA VAL A 93 -5.77 1.19 3.18
C VAL A 93 -6.98 2.12 3.30
N PRO A 94 -7.16 3.04 2.33
CA PRO A 94 -8.36 3.86 2.23
C PRO A 94 -9.62 3.04 1.93
N THR A 95 -10.78 3.55 2.34
CA THR A 95 -12.09 2.90 2.12
C THR A 95 -12.29 2.46 0.67
N ILE A 96 -11.92 3.31 -0.28
CA ILE A 96 -12.17 3.07 -1.70
C ILE A 96 -11.33 1.92 -2.27
N THR A 97 -10.13 1.71 -1.74
CA THR A 97 -9.22 0.64 -2.20
C THR A 97 -9.32 -0.64 -1.37
N PHE A 98 -10.00 -0.60 -0.23
CA PHE A 98 -10.13 -1.74 0.68
C PHE A 98 -10.57 -3.04 -0.02
N PRO A 99 -11.67 -3.06 -0.82
CA PRO A 99 -12.12 -4.28 -1.49
C PRO A 99 -11.13 -4.79 -2.54
N LEU A 100 -10.29 -3.93 -3.11
CA LEU A 100 -9.27 -4.31 -4.10
C LEU A 100 -8.04 -4.93 -3.43
N VAL A 101 -7.68 -4.45 -2.26
CA VAL A 101 -6.46 -4.83 -1.54
C VAL A 101 -6.66 -6.15 -0.79
N MET A 102 -7.84 -6.43 -0.26
CA MET A 102 -8.09 -7.62 0.56
C MET A 102 -7.74 -8.96 -0.10
N PRO A 103 -8.02 -9.20 -1.40
CA PRO A 103 -7.57 -10.42 -2.07
C PRO A 103 -6.05 -10.57 -2.11
N LEU A 104 -5.33 -9.47 -2.37
CA LEU A 104 -3.86 -9.46 -2.38
C LEU A 104 -3.27 -9.78 -1.01
N LEU A 105 -3.86 -9.23 0.06
CA LEU A 105 -3.40 -9.50 1.42
C LEU A 105 -3.59 -10.96 1.82
N LYS A 106 -4.69 -11.59 1.38
CA LYS A 106 -4.91 -13.03 1.60
C LYS A 106 -3.84 -13.87 0.92
N GLU A 107 -3.51 -13.55 -0.33
CA GLU A 107 -2.44 -14.23 -1.08
C GLU A 107 -1.09 -14.05 -0.37
N ILE A 108 -0.73 -12.82 -0.01
CA ILE A 108 0.52 -12.53 0.71
C ILE A 108 0.58 -13.28 2.04
N LYS A 109 -0.51 -13.28 2.82
CA LYS A 109 -0.55 -13.98 4.12
C LYS A 109 -0.34 -15.49 3.97
N GLN A 110 -0.91 -16.09 2.91
CA GLN A 110 -0.75 -17.52 2.63
C GLN A 110 0.67 -17.87 2.18
N ASP A 111 1.25 -17.03 1.33
CA ASP A 111 2.52 -17.34 0.65
C ASP A 111 3.76 -16.92 1.44
N VAL A 112 3.67 -15.85 2.19
CA VAL A 112 4.81 -15.30 2.99
C VAL A 112 4.67 -15.63 4.46
N GLY A 113 3.43 -15.69 4.99
CA GLY A 113 3.18 -15.98 6.40
C GLY A 113 3.53 -14.84 7.36
N CYS A 114 3.82 -13.63 6.84
CA CYS A 114 4.19 -12.47 7.66
C CYS A 114 3.00 -11.88 8.43
N GLU A 115 3.28 -11.05 9.44
CA GLU A 115 2.26 -10.26 10.09
C GLU A 115 1.80 -9.11 9.19
N ILE A 116 0.48 -8.84 9.18
CA ILE A 116 -0.10 -7.76 8.39
C ILE A 116 -0.78 -6.76 9.30
N VAL A 117 -0.31 -5.53 9.27
CA VAL A 117 -0.85 -4.41 10.03
C VAL A 117 -1.54 -3.44 9.06
N LEU A 118 -2.84 -3.27 9.21
CA LEU A 118 -3.61 -2.30 8.44
C LEU A 118 -3.74 -1.02 9.24
N VAL A 119 -3.50 0.11 8.59
CA VAL A 119 -3.65 1.45 9.17
C VAL A 119 -4.53 2.32 8.29
N GLY A 120 -4.93 3.48 8.79
CA GLY A 120 -5.73 4.46 8.06
C GLY A 120 -7.16 4.60 8.58
N GLY A 121 -7.86 5.60 8.06
CA GLY A 121 -9.17 5.99 8.56
C GLY A 121 -10.24 4.91 8.45
N HIS A 122 -10.22 4.11 7.39
CA HIS A 122 -11.18 3.02 7.19
C HIS A 122 -11.05 1.95 8.28
N VAL A 123 -9.83 1.47 8.49
CA VAL A 123 -9.54 0.42 9.48
C VAL A 123 -9.81 0.92 10.90
N THR A 124 -9.47 2.17 11.18
CA THR A 124 -9.73 2.77 12.50
C THR A 124 -11.22 2.87 12.80
N ALA A 125 -12.04 3.21 11.79
CA ALA A 125 -13.48 3.38 11.96
C ALA A 125 -14.23 2.03 12.03
N LEU A 126 -13.76 0.98 11.36
CA LEU A 126 -14.44 -0.31 11.17
C LEU A 126 -13.60 -1.49 11.67
N SER A 127 -12.76 -1.29 12.68
CA SER A 127 -11.83 -2.33 13.16
C SER A 127 -12.52 -3.62 13.62
N SER A 128 -13.73 -3.51 14.22
CA SER A 128 -14.53 -4.66 14.64
C SER A 128 -15.04 -5.52 13.47
N ASP A 129 -15.20 -4.95 12.29
CA ASP A 129 -15.78 -5.61 11.13
C ASP A 129 -14.69 -6.24 10.24
N ILE A 130 -13.43 -5.87 10.48
CA ILE A 130 -12.26 -6.27 9.66
C ILE A 130 -11.47 -7.41 10.32
N MET A 131 -11.53 -7.52 11.64
CA MET A 131 -10.90 -8.60 12.41
C MET A 131 -11.76 -9.86 12.44
#